data_cf1d2b253654e8ad1e97ef1d32ed7448
#
_entry.id   cf1d2b253654e8ad1e97ef1d32ed7448
#
_cell.length_a   1.000
_cell.length_b   1.000
_cell.length_c   1.000
_cell.angle_alpha   90.00
_cell.angle_beta   90.00
_cell.angle_gamma   90.00
#
_symmetry.space_group_name_H-M   'P 1'
#
loop_
_entity.id
_entity.type
_entity.pdbx_description
1 polymer ?
#
loop_
_entity_poly.entity_id
_entity_poly.type
_entity_poly.pdbx_seq_one_letter_code
_entity_poly.pdbx_strand_id
1 'polypeptide(L)'
;MRIAVKRPDGSILVEAEIHRDWGPLNYEIISAILPAKARAYTLDSYAVYFTLGVRVLLEKPYESAKPGDVLVIPYTNSIAVVIEPVDKLRFKSTLIGEALSDLKPLRSIRRGEPVIVDRAGRGRS
;
A
#
# COMPACT_ATOMS: atom_id res chain seq x y z
N MET A 1 10.01 2.30 7.68
CA MET A 1 10.55 1.47 6.57
C MET A 1 10.06 2.04 5.26
N ARG A 2 10.97 2.26 4.34
CA ARG A 2 10.57 2.73 3.01
C ARG A 2 10.33 1.54 2.11
N ILE A 3 9.22 1.57 1.38
CA ILE A 3 8.88 0.52 0.42
C ILE A 3 8.63 1.15 -0.95
N ALA A 4 8.72 0.31 -1.97
CA ALA A 4 8.37 0.69 -3.33
C ALA A 4 7.50 -0.39 -3.93
N VAL A 5 6.51 0.01 -4.73
CA VAL A 5 5.73 -0.91 -5.53
C VAL A 5 6.16 -0.72 -6.98
N LYS A 6 6.60 -1.79 -7.61
CA LYS A 6 7.20 -1.76 -8.94
C LYS A 6 6.50 -2.74 -9.86
N ARG A 7 6.50 -2.41 -11.16
CA ARG A 7 6.15 -3.39 -12.18
C ARG A 7 7.32 -4.35 -12.39
N PRO A 8 7.09 -5.51 -12.99
CA PRO A 8 8.19 -6.45 -13.24
C PRO A 8 9.32 -5.88 -14.09
N ASP A 9 9.05 -4.86 -14.92
CA ASP A 9 10.08 -4.22 -15.73
C ASP A 9 10.94 -3.25 -14.93
N GLY A 10 10.65 -3.07 -13.63
CA GLY A 10 11.40 -2.19 -12.74
C GLY A 10 10.85 -0.78 -12.61
N SER A 11 9.84 -0.41 -13.40
CA SER A 11 9.27 0.92 -13.25
C SER A 11 8.53 1.04 -11.92
N ILE A 12 8.74 2.18 -11.24
CA ILE A 12 8.19 2.40 -9.90
C ILE A 12 6.81 3.03 -10.02
N LEU A 13 5.84 2.39 -9.38
CA LEU A 13 4.47 2.92 -9.31
C LEU A 13 4.31 3.89 -8.16
N VAL A 14 4.88 3.58 -7.01
CA VAL A 14 4.81 4.45 -5.83
C VAL A 14 5.90 4.06 -4.85
N GLU A 15 6.41 5.05 -4.12
CA GLU A 15 7.24 4.85 -2.95
C GLU A 15 6.51 5.38 -1.73
N ALA A 16 6.68 4.72 -0.61
CA ALA A 16 5.95 5.07 0.60
C ALA A 16 6.79 4.80 1.84
N GLU A 17 6.47 5.52 2.91
CA GLU A 17 7.05 5.27 4.23
C GLU A 17 6.02 4.56 5.09
N ILE A 18 6.40 3.41 5.64
CA ILE A 18 5.55 2.64 6.55
C ILE A 18 6.06 2.89 7.97
N HIS A 19 5.17 3.30 8.87
CA HIS A 19 5.54 3.69 10.22
C HIS A 19 5.19 2.59 11.22
N ARG A 20 6.19 2.11 11.94
CA ARG A 20 6.01 1.05 12.93
C ARG A 20 4.96 1.43 13.98
N ASP A 21 5.01 2.68 14.43
CA ASP A 21 4.12 3.12 15.52
C ASP A 21 2.65 3.19 15.13
N TRP A 22 2.36 3.28 13.82
CA TRP A 22 0.98 3.39 13.34
C TRP A 22 0.27 2.06 13.28
N GLY A 23 1.02 0.97 13.18
CA GLY A 23 0.48 -0.38 13.15
C GLY A 23 1.61 -1.38 13.35
N PRO A 24 2.04 -1.61 14.61
CA PRO A 24 3.24 -2.41 14.86
C PRO A 24 3.13 -3.85 14.37
N LEU A 25 1.97 -4.47 14.51
CA LEU A 25 1.81 -5.86 14.05
C LEU A 25 1.84 -5.93 12.53
N ASN A 26 1.13 -5.03 11.86
CA ASN A 26 1.16 -5.00 10.40
C ASN A 26 2.54 -4.64 9.87
N TYR A 27 3.25 -3.75 10.56
CA TYR A 27 4.62 -3.42 10.20
C TYR A 27 5.49 -4.67 10.17
N GLU A 28 5.39 -5.52 11.21
CA GLU A 28 6.18 -6.74 11.27
C GLU A 28 5.76 -7.74 10.20
N ILE A 29 4.46 -7.88 9.95
CA ILE A 29 3.95 -8.77 8.92
C ILE A 29 4.50 -8.37 7.55
N ILE A 30 4.40 -7.08 7.21
CA ILE A 30 4.87 -6.57 5.93
C ILE A 30 6.38 -6.72 5.82
N SER A 31 7.11 -6.35 6.86
CA SER A 31 8.55 -6.45 6.86
C SER A 31 9.03 -7.88 6.61
N ALA A 32 8.32 -8.85 7.15
CA ALA A 32 8.72 -10.26 7.05
C ALA A 32 8.52 -10.85 5.65
N ILE A 33 7.60 -10.33 4.86
CA ILE A 33 7.29 -10.93 3.56
C ILE A 33 7.98 -10.26 2.38
N LEU A 34 8.62 -9.12 2.58
CA LEU A 34 9.26 -8.39 1.48
C LEU A 34 10.56 -9.06 1.04
N PRO A 35 10.84 -9.15 -0.26
CA PRO A 35 9.99 -8.69 -1.36
C PRO A 35 8.81 -9.62 -1.59
N ALA A 36 7.68 -9.07 -1.99
CA ALA A 36 6.46 -9.82 -2.20
C ALA A 36 5.90 -9.60 -3.59
N LYS A 37 5.50 -10.67 -4.24
CA LYS A 37 4.75 -10.59 -5.49
C LYS A 37 3.31 -10.30 -5.13
N ALA A 38 2.71 -9.36 -5.83
CA ALA A 38 1.36 -8.92 -5.56
C ALA A 38 0.62 -8.64 -6.86
N ARG A 39 -0.67 -8.36 -6.75
CA ARG A 39 -1.47 -7.91 -7.88
C ARG A 39 -2.17 -6.63 -7.49
N ALA A 40 -2.29 -5.74 -8.47
CA ALA A 40 -2.84 -4.40 -8.26
C ALA A 40 -4.29 -4.34 -8.69
N TYR A 41 -5.11 -3.67 -7.89
CA TYR A 41 -6.53 -3.47 -8.18
C TYR A 41 -6.93 -2.07 -7.78
N THR A 42 -7.96 -1.56 -8.43
CA THR A 42 -8.55 -0.29 -8.00
C THR A 42 -9.66 -0.56 -6.99
N LEU A 43 -9.82 0.34 -6.04
CA LEU A 43 -10.89 0.30 -5.06
C LEU A 43 -11.74 1.54 -5.28
N ASP A 44 -12.91 1.36 -5.90
CA ASP A 44 -13.75 2.47 -6.35
C ASP A 44 -12.88 3.44 -7.16
N SER A 45 -13.03 4.74 -6.98
CA SER A 45 -12.18 5.70 -7.66
C SER A 45 -11.14 6.31 -6.74
N TYR A 46 -11.06 5.86 -5.47
CA TYR A 46 -10.25 6.58 -4.49
C TYR A 46 -8.94 5.91 -4.11
N ALA A 47 -8.75 4.64 -4.41
CA ALA A 47 -7.53 3.97 -3.99
C ALA A 47 -7.11 2.85 -4.94
N VAL A 48 -5.84 2.48 -4.84
CA VAL A 48 -5.27 1.30 -5.51
C VAL A 48 -4.75 0.39 -4.41
N TYR A 49 -5.07 -0.91 -4.46
CA TYR A 49 -4.58 -1.83 -3.45
C TYR A 49 -3.78 -2.97 -4.09
N PHE A 50 -2.84 -3.49 -3.29
CA PHE A 50 -1.92 -4.53 -3.72
C PHE A 50 -2.07 -5.71 -2.78
N THR A 51 -2.50 -6.86 -3.32
CA THR A 51 -2.77 -8.05 -2.50
C THR A 51 -1.46 -8.69 -2.07
N LEU A 52 -1.33 -9.03 -0.78
CA LEU A 52 -0.05 -9.47 -0.24
C LEU A 52 0.08 -10.98 -0.08
N GLY A 53 -1.01 -11.72 -0.12
CA GLY A 53 -0.95 -13.17 0.06
C GLY A 53 -0.76 -13.62 1.50
N VAL A 54 -0.82 -12.69 2.45
CA VAL A 54 -0.76 -12.99 3.88
C VAL A 54 -1.84 -12.21 4.59
N ARG A 55 -2.26 -12.70 5.76
CA ARG A 55 -3.27 -12.00 6.54
C ARG A 55 -2.68 -10.77 7.20
N VAL A 56 -3.36 -9.65 7.03
CA VAL A 56 -3.05 -8.41 7.75
C VAL A 56 -4.15 -8.14 8.76
N LEU A 57 -3.91 -7.21 9.70
CA LEU A 57 -4.76 -7.05 10.86
C LEU A 57 -5.36 -5.65 10.94
N LEU A 58 -6.53 -5.56 11.59
CA LEU A 58 -7.13 -4.27 11.91
C LEU A 58 -6.60 -3.86 13.28
N GLU A 59 -5.66 -2.93 13.31
CA GLU A 59 -5.06 -2.48 14.56
C GLU A 59 -5.70 -1.23 15.11
N LYS A 60 -5.86 -0.20 14.26
CA LYS A 60 -6.52 1.04 14.63
C LYS A 60 -7.45 1.41 13.51
N PRO A 61 -8.76 1.28 13.69
CA PRO A 61 -9.71 1.58 12.62
C PRO A 61 -9.58 3.02 12.14
N TYR A 62 -9.59 3.19 10.82
CA TYR A 62 -9.47 4.47 10.16
C TYR A 62 -10.67 4.61 9.24
N GLU A 63 -11.37 5.72 9.29
CA GLU A 63 -12.66 5.84 8.60
C GLU A 63 -12.64 6.72 7.37
N SER A 64 -11.80 7.72 7.36
CA SER A 64 -11.68 8.63 6.21
C SER A 64 -10.22 8.69 5.81
N ALA A 65 -9.96 9.08 4.56
CA ALA A 65 -8.59 9.10 4.07
C ALA A 65 -8.39 10.23 3.08
N LYS A 66 -7.12 10.61 2.92
CA LYS A 66 -6.73 11.64 1.97
C LYS A 66 -5.66 11.11 1.02
N PRO A 67 -5.46 11.75 -0.12
CA PRO A 67 -4.44 11.28 -1.08
C PRO A 67 -3.08 11.15 -0.41
N GLY A 68 -2.41 10.04 -0.69
CA GLY A 68 -1.12 9.74 -0.11
C GLY A 68 -1.18 8.86 1.13
N ASP A 69 -2.34 8.68 1.74
CA ASP A 69 -2.45 7.75 2.87
C ASP A 69 -2.21 6.33 2.39
N VAL A 70 -1.45 5.56 3.18
CA VAL A 70 -1.21 4.15 2.94
C VAL A 70 -1.92 3.35 4.00
N LEU A 71 -2.81 2.47 3.57
CA LEU A 71 -3.70 1.71 4.45
C LEU A 71 -3.40 0.23 4.34
N VAL A 72 -3.71 -0.50 5.43
CA VAL A 72 -3.81 -1.96 5.38
C VAL A 72 -5.28 -2.30 5.45
N ILE A 73 -5.73 -3.15 4.53
CA ILE A 73 -7.14 -3.53 4.44
C ILE A 73 -7.26 -5.03 4.71
N PRO A 74 -7.72 -5.42 5.91
CA PRO A 74 -7.83 -6.86 6.24
C PRO A 74 -8.78 -7.63 5.33
N TYR A 75 -9.85 -7.00 4.88
CA TYR A 75 -10.83 -7.67 4.03
C TYR A 75 -10.19 -8.24 2.77
N THR A 76 -9.25 -7.53 2.18
CA THR A 76 -8.56 -7.95 0.96
C THR A 76 -7.13 -8.43 1.23
N ASN A 77 -6.67 -8.38 2.48
CA ASN A 77 -5.29 -8.70 2.87
C ASN A 77 -4.29 -7.95 1.99
N SER A 78 -4.44 -6.62 1.97
CA SER A 78 -3.69 -5.79 1.03
C SER A 78 -3.16 -4.53 1.68
N ILE A 79 -2.18 -3.93 1.01
CA ILE A 79 -1.77 -2.55 1.22
C ILE A 79 -2.47 -1.72 0.16
N ALA A 80 -3.00 -0.56 0.56
CA ALA A 80 -3.65 0.34 -0.37
C ALA A 80 -3.05 1.73 -0.29
N VAL A 81 -3.01 2.43 -1.41
CA VAL A 81 -2.58 3.82 -1.47
C VAL A 81 -3.78 4.64 -1.95
N VAL A 82 -4.14 5.64 -1.18
CA VAL A 82 -5.29 6.50 -1.47
C VAL A 82 -4.86 7.56 -2.49
N ILE A 83 -5.65 7.72 -3.55
CA ILE A 83 -5.35 8.67 -4.61
C ILE A 83 -6.36 9.82 -4.70
N GLU A 84 -7.55 9.64 -4.11
CA GLU A 84 -8.58 10.68 -4.03
C GLU A 84 -9.09 10.77 -2.61
N PRO A 85 -9.53 11.94 -2.15
CA PRO A 85 -10.08 12.03 -0.78
C PRO A 85 -11.35 11.20 -0.66
N VAL A 86 -11.53 10.58 0.50
CA VAL A 86 -12.71 9.76 0.79
C VAL A 86 -13.15 10.02 2.20
N ASP A 87 -14.44 10.36 2.37
CA ASP A 87 -14.99 10.67 3.69
C ASP A 87 -15.32 9.40 4.48
N LYS A 88 -15.68 8.34 3.79
CA LYS A 88 -16.01 7.08 4.45
C LYS A 88 -15.44 5.93 3.66
N LEU A 89 -14.49 5.24 4.26
CA LEU A 89 -13.84 4.10 3.64
C LEU A 89 -14.81 2.94 3.49
N ARG A 90 -14.75 2.27 2.35
CA ARG A 90 -15.61 1.12 2.08
C ARG A 90 -15.33 -0.05 3.01
N PHE A 91 -14.05 -0.27 3.33
CA PHE A 91 -13.63 -1.36 4.20
C PHE A 91 -12.87 -0.81 5.38
N LYS A 92 -13.03 -1.43 6.55
CA LYS A 92 -12.25 -1.08 7.73
C LYS A 92 -10.76 -1.24 7.41
N SER A 93 -9.99 -0.23 7.75
CA SER A 93 -8.58 -0.16 7.39
C SER A 93 -7.77 0.41 8.54
N THR A 94 -6.47 0.16 8.53
CA THR A 94 -5.52 0.78 9.45
C THR A 94 -4.59 1.68 8.64
N LEU A 95 -4.45 2.92 9.05
CA LEU A 95 -3.48 3.83 8.46
C LEU A 95 -2.09 3.41 8.93
N ILE A 96 -1.19 3.09 7.99
CA ILE A 96 0.13 2.57 8.34
C ILE A 96 1.27 3.40 7.77
N GLY A 97 0.99 4.28 6.83
CA GLY A 97 2.07 5.04 6.21
C GLY A 97 1.59 6.15 5.30
N GLU A 98 2.52 6.66 4.53
CA GLU A 98 2.26 7.77 3.61
C GLU A 98 3.10 7.63 2.36
N ALA A 99 2.52 8.03 1.23
CA ALA A 99 3.23 8.01 -0.04
C ALA A 99 4.26 9.13 -0.07
N LEU A 100 5.41 8.84 -0.65
CA LEU A 100 6.51 9.79 -0.78
C LEU A 100 6.70 10.27 -2.22
N SER A 101 6.06 9.61 -3.18
CA SER A 101 6.23 9.93 -4.60
C SER A 101 4.92 10.38 -5.20
N ASP A 102 4.97 10.81 -6.46
CA ASP A 102 3.80 11.21 -7.23
C ASP A 102 2.84 10.03 -7.33
N LEU A 103 1.56 10.30 -7.19
CA LEU A 103 0.51 9.30 -7.26
C LEU A 103 0.02 9.04 -8.68
N LYS A 104 0.42 9.85 -9.66
CA LYS A 104 -0.01 9.69 -11.04
C LYS A 104 0.22 8.30 -11.62
N PRO A 105 1.38 7.67 -11.40
CA PRO A 105 1.59 6.33 -11.95
C PRO A 105 0.55 5.31 -11.52
N LEU A 106 -0.05 5.49 -10.34
CA LEU A 106 -1.06 4.58 -9.84
C LEU A 106 -2.35 4.60 -10.66
N ARG A 107 -2.60 5.71 -11.37
CA ARG A 107 -3.80 5.81 -12.21
C ARG A 107 -3.69 5.01 -13.49
N SER A 108 -2.49 4.54 -13.83
CA SER A 108 -2.26 3.78 -15.05
C SER A 108 -2.28 2.26 -14.83
N ILE A 109 -2.55 1.79 -13.63
CA ILE A 109 -2.54 0.36 -13.38
C ILE A 109 -3.71 -0.33 -14.08
N ARG A 110 -3.47 -1.58 -14.47
CA ARG A 110 -4.51 -2.43 -15.03
C ARG A 110 -4.95 -3.40 -13.96
N ARG A 111 -6.24 -3.68 -13.94
CA ARG A 111 -6.81 -4.58 -12.95
C ARG A 111 -6.11 -5.93 -12.97
N GLY A 112 -5.58 -6.33 -11.82
CA GLY A 112 -4.93 -7.62 -11.65
C GLY A 112 -3.51 -7.68 -12.19
N GLU A 113 -2.93 -6.54 -12.59
CA GLU A 113 -1.57 -6.60 -13.12
C GLU A 113 -0.58 -7.01 -12.03
N PRO A 114 0.46 -7.78 -12.38
CA PRO A 114 1.46 -8.18 -11.40
C PRO A 114 2.36 -7.02 -11.02
N VAL A 115 2.68 -6.95 -9.73
CA VAL A 115 3.62 -5.96 -9.19
C VAL A 115 4.49 -6.63 -8.15
N ILE A 116 5.54 -5.94 -7.74
CA ILE A 116 6.43 -6.37 -6.68
C ILE A 116 6.47 -5.28 -5.62
N VAL A 117 6.18 -5.67 -4.38
CA VAL A 117 6.33 -4.77 -3.23
C VAL A 117 7.65 -5.12 -2.57
N ASP A 118 8.54 -4.16 -2.45
CA ASP A 118 9.87 -4.40 -1.90
C ASP A 118 10.31 -3.22 -1.05
N ARG A 119 11.35 -3.43 -0.26
CA ARG A 119 11.99 -2.33 0.41
C ARG A 119 12.62 -1.42 -0.64
N ALA A 120 12.42 -0.14 -0.49
CA ALA A 120 13.07 0.82 -1.36
C ALA A 120 14.54 0.92 -0.96
N GLY A 121 15.41 0.89 -1.95
CA GLY A 121 16.82 1.03 -1.70
C GLY A 121 17.11 2.36 -1.05
N ARG A 122 18.06 2.36 -0.09
CA ARG A 122 18.52 3.52 0.46
C ARG A 122 19.62 3.92 -0.29
N GLY A 123 19.50 4.03 -1.09
CA GLY A 123 20.53 4.40 -1.82
C GLY A 123 21.84 3.89 -1.69
N ARG A 124 22.01 3.86 -1.37
CA ARG A 124 22.77 3.70 -1.39
C ARG A 124 23.18 3.71 -1.26
N SER A 125 23.35 3.76 -1.13
CA SER A 125 23.60 3.82 -0.71
C SER A 125 24.03 3.65 -0.67
#